data_fdd9e85fd7309158cbfb8c03eca3e177
#
_entry.id   fdd9e85fd7309158cbfb8c03eca3e177
#
_cell.length_a   1.000
_cell.length_b   1.000
_cell.length_c   1.000
_cell.angle_alpha   90.00
_cell.angle_beta   90.00
_cell.angle_gamma   90.00
#
_symmetry.space_group_name_H-M   'P 1'
#
loop_
_entity.id
_entity.type
_entity.pdbx_description
1 polymer ?
#
loop_
_entity_poly.entity_id
_entity_poly.type
_entity_poly.pdbx_seq_one_letter_code
_entity_poly.pdbx_strand_id
1 'polypeptide(L)'
;MPAETRTMPGRISRERNGDPIASGWCLIVYETAVRHEPLDEWRGEMACADPDARQAIAAAEGTTLYLHLDPYGGEFEPWHGPVTAKLISPDLDPYGRRIALTSAGPLIRFRQGVEEKTPAGA
;
A
#
# COMPACT_ATOMS: atom_id res chain seq x y z
N MET A 1 10.17 -18.59 -7.33
CA MET A 1 10.41 -17.28 -7.89
C MET A 1 11.03 -16.36 -6.85
N PRO A 2 12.04 -15.59 -7.22
CA PRO A 2 12.63 -14.67 -6.26
C PRO A 2 11.67 -13.53 -5.95
N ALA A 3 11.69 -13.15 -4.69
CA ALA A 3 10.91 -12.00 -4.25
C ALA A 3 11.62 -10.72 -4.65
N GLU A 4 10.86 -9.72 -5.02
CA GLU A 4 11.38 -8.39 -5.28
C GLU A 4 10.94 -7.45 -4.17
N THR A 5 11.75 -6.44 -3.93
CA THR A 5 11.48 -5.41 -2.94
C THR A 5 11.57 -4.06 -3.62
N ARG A 6 10.56 -3.23 -3.37
CA ARG A 6 10.55 -1.86 -3.86
C ARG A 6 10.17 -0.89 -2.76
N THR A 7 10.78 0.27 -2.81
CA THR A 7 10.40 1.36 -1.90
C THR A 7 9.82 2.50 -2.71
N MET A 8 8.75 3.07 -2.22
CA MET A 8 8.06 4.18 -2.89
C MET A 8 7.14 4.89 -1.93
N PRO A 9 6.82 6.15 -2.21
CA PRO A 9 5.83 6.86 -1.39
C PRO A 9 4.47 6.20 -1.48
N GLY A 10 3.75 6.19 -0.37
CA GLY A 10 2.43 5.62 -0.34
C GLY A 10 1.53 6.34 0.64
N ARG A 11 0.24 6.07 0.53
CA ARG A 11 -0.75 6.58 1.46
C ARG A 11 -1.85 5.56 1.64
N ILE A 12 -2.43 5.58 2.82
CA ILE A 12 -3.52 4.69 3.19
C ILE A 12 -4.75 5.53 3.45
N SER A 13 -5.88 5.12 2.91
CA SER A 13 -7.16 5.77 3.15
C SER A 13 -8.20 4.72 3.52
N ARG A 14 -9.33 5.17 4.06
CA ARG A 14 -10.42 4.26 4.42
C ARG A 14 -11.14 3.77 3.19
N GLU A 15 -11.17 4.58 2.16
CA GLU A 15 -11.82 4.28 0.90
C GLU A 15 -10.86 4.54 -0.25
N ARG A 16 -11.17 3.96 -1.39
CA ARG A 16 -10.31 4.06 -2.56
C ARG A 16 -9.91 5.49 -2.93
N ASN A 17 -10.84 6.41 -2.85
CA ASN A 17 -10.60 7.82 -3.19
C ASN A 17 -10.78 8.74 -2.00
N GLY A 18 -10.63 8.20 -0.80
CA GLY A 18 -10.80 8.97 0.41
C GLY A 18 -9.54 9.74 0.80
N ASP A 19 -9.70 10.60 1.79
CA ASP A 19 -8.57 11.32 2.33
C ASP A 19 -7.62 10.36 3.02
N PRO A 20 -6.31 10.55 2.89
CA PRO A 20 -5.36 9.66 3.55
C PRO A 20 -5.40 9.80 5.07
N ILE A 21 -5.35 8.67 5.76
CA ILE A 21 -5.22 8.63 7.21
C ILE A 21 -3.76 8.40 7.63
N ALA A 22 -2.93 7.95 6.71
CA ALA A 22 -1.50 7.77 6.95
C ALA A 22 -0.78 7.84 5.63
N SER A 23 0.46 8.33 5.65
CA SER A 23 1.30 8.38 4.47
C SER A 23 2.76 8.25 4.88
N GLY A 24 3.57 7.79 3.95
CA GLY A 24 5.00 7.63 4.18
C GLY A 24 5.64 6.75 3.13
N TRP A 25 6.93 6.54 3.26
CA TRP A 25 7.65 5.62 2.40
C TRP A 25 7.23 4.19 2.71
N CYS A 26 6.93 3.46 1.67
CA CYS A 26 6.51 2.07 1.79
C CYS A 26 7.56 1.16 1.20
N LEU A 27 7.83 0.07 1.89
CA LEU A 27 8.66 -1.01 1.38
C LEU A 27 7.70 -2.15 1.05
N ILE A 28 7.65 -2.54 -0.22
CA ILE A 28 6.74 -3.57 -0.69
C ILE A 28 7.54 -4.77 -1.16
N VAL A 29 7.17 -5.94 -0.65
CA VAL A 29 7.79 -7.21 -1.03
C VAL A 29 6.76 -8.04 -1.78
N TYR A 30 7.12 -8.49 -2.97
CA TYR A 30 6.22 -9.26 -3.81
C TYR A 30 7.00 -10.23 -4.67
N GLU A 31 6.33 -11.24 -5.18
CA GLU A 31 6.93 -12.15 -6.15
C GLU A 31 6.57 -11.72 -7.55
N THR A 32 7.57 -11.67 -8.40
CA THR A 32 7.38 -11.28 -9.78
C THR A 32 7.18 -12.54 -10.61
N ALA A 33 5.97 -12.80 -10.99
CA ALA A 33 5.67 -13.95 -11.85
C ALA A 33 5.53 -13.51 -13.31
N VAL A 34 4.64 -12.56 -13.56
CA VAL A 34 4.35 -12.11 -14.91
C VAL A 34 4.27 -10.59 -14.91
N ARG A 35 4.83 -9.98 -15.94
CA ARG A 35 4.74 -8.54 -16.14
C ARG A 35 3.28 -8.14 -16.36
N HIS A 36 2.93 -6.99 -15.87
CA HIS A 36 1.63 -6.36 -16.08
C HIS A 36 0.46 -7.02 -15.37
N GLU A 37 0.68 -8.07 -14.62
CA GLU A 37 -0.37 -8.67 -13.85
C GLU A 37 -0.47 -8.05 -12.47
N PRO A 38 -1.66 -8.10 -11.85
CA PRO A 38 -1.80 -7.65 -10.48
C PRO A 38 -0.88 -8.46 -9.57
N LEU A 39 -0.38 -7.82 -8.52
CA LEU A 39 0.42 -8.49 -7.52
C LEU A 39 -0.52 -9.11 -6.50
N ASP A 40 -0.80 -10.40 -6.64
CA ASP A 40 -1.77 -11.09 -5.80
C ASP A 40 -1.28 -11.25 -4.37
N GLU A 41 -0.01 -11.60 -4.23
CA GLU A 41 0.58 -11.80 -2.92
C GLU A 41 1.67 -10.78 -2.69
N TRP A 42 1.47 -9.96 -1.70
CA TRP A 42 2.44 -8.93 -1.34
C TRP A 42 2.30 -8.61 0.14
N ARG A 43 3.35 -8.04 0.68
CA ARG A 43 3.34 -7.52 2.03
C ARG A 43 4.30 -6.34 2.10
N GLY A 44 4.26 -5.60 3.17
CA GLY A 44 5.17 -4.48 3.26
C GLY A 44 5.11 -3.76 4.59
N GLU A 45 5.74 -2.61 4.60
CA GLU A 45 5.76 -1.71 5.74
C GLU A 45 5.69 -0.29 5.24
N MET A 46 5.11 0.56 6.07
CA MET A 46 5.09 2.00 5.82
C MET A 46 5.86 2.70 6.93
N ALA A 47 6.76 3.57 6.57
CA ALA A 47 7.46 4.42 7.53
C ALA A 47 6.52 5.56 7.92
N CYS A 48 6.10 5.59 9.17
CA CYS A 48 5.19 6.61 9.65
C CYS A 48 5.35 6.79 11.15
N ALA A 49 5.84 7.94 11.55
CA ALA A 49 6.03 8.27 12.96
C ALA A 49 4.98 9.25 13.49
N ASP A 50 4.10 9.75 12.63
CA ASP A 50 3.10 10.71 13.05
C ASP A 50 2.10 10.08 14.02
N PRO A 51 1.98 10.62 15.24
CA PRO A 51 1.10 10.02 16.25
C PRO A 51 -0.35 9.93 15.83
N ASP A 52 -0.87 10.94 15.16
CA ASP A 52 -2.26 10.95 14.74
C ASP A 52 -2.54 9.89 13.70
N ALA A 53 -1.62 9.76 12.75
CA ALA A 53 -1.74 8.72 11.73
C ALA A 53 -1.66 7.33 12.34
N ARG A 54 -0.72 7.13 13.25
CA ARG A 54 -0.56 5.84 13.92
C ARG A 54 -1.80 5.49 14.76
N GLN A 55 -2.38 6.46 15.41
CA GLN A 55 -3.61 6.26 16.18
C GLN A 55 -4.78 5.87 15.26
N ALA A 56 -4.87 6.53 14.11
CA ALA A 56 -5.91 6.20 13.13
C ALA A 56 -5.74 4.77 12.60
N ILE A 57 -4.51 4.35 12.36
CA ILE A 57 -4.24 2.97 11.93
C ILE A 57 -4.62 1.98 13.02
N ALA A 58 -4.27 2.27 14.26
CA ALA A 58 -4.63 1.39 15.37
C ALA A 58 -6.14 1.25 15.51
N ALA A 59 -6.86 2.34 15.34
CA ALA A 59 -8.32 2.33 15.42
C ALA A 59 -8.96 1.57 14.27
N ALA A 60 -8.27 1.46 13.15
CA ALA A 60 -8.77 0.77 11.96
C ALA A 60 -8.26 -0.67 11.84
N GLU A 61 -7.55 -1.16 12.85
CA GLU A 61 -7.01 -2.52 12.82
C GLU A 61 -8.14 -3.52 12.63
N GLY A 62 -7.92 -4.48 11.73
CA GLY A 62 -8.91 -5.48 11.42
C GLY A 62 -9.89 -5.10 10.34
N THR A 63 -9.84 -3.85 9.87
CA THR A 63 -10.69 -3.43 8.76
C THR A 63 -9.87 -3.35 7.48
N THR A 64 -10.54 -3.46 6.36
CA THR A 64 -9.89 -3.31 5.07
C THR A 64 -9.77 -1.83 4.74
N LEU A 65 -8.55 -1.41 4.48
CA LEU A 65 -8.22 -0.06 4.06
C LEU A 65 -7.78 -0.08 2.61
N TYR A 66 -7.39 1.06 2.08
CA TYR A 66 -6.96 1.14 0.69
C TYR A 66 -5.58 1.78 0.62
N LEU A 67 -4.67 1.10 -0.07
CA LEU A 67 -3.30 1.55 -0.24
C LEU A 67 -3.11 2.12 -1.64
N HIS A 68 -2.44 3.26 -1.72
CA HIS A 68 -2.06 3.88 -2.98
C HIS A 68 -0.57 4.15 -2.96
N LEU A 69 0.13 3.66 -3.96
CA LEU A 69 1.58 3.75 -4.06
C LEU A 69 1.95 4.52 -5.31
N ASP A 70 2.89 5.44 -5.16
CA ASP A 70 3.38 6.25 -6.26
C ASP A 70 4.85 5.94 -6.55
N PRO A 71 5.14 5.07 -7.51
CA PRO A 71 6.53 4.85 -7.90
C PRO A 71 7.12 6.16 -8.44
N TYR A 72 8.35 6.33 -8.14
CA TYR A 72 9.15 7.53 -8.36
C TYR A 72 8.68 8.51 -9.42
N GLY A 73 8.34 9.72 -8.94
CA GLY A 73 8.18 10.87 -9.81
C GLY A 73 7.10 10.76 -10.86
N GLY A 74 6.18 9.81 -10.71
CA GLY A 74 5.19 9.58 -11.75
C GLY A 74 5.77 8.93 -13.00
N GLU A 75 7.00 8.49 -12.91
CA GLU A 75 7.68 7.82 -14.01
C GLU A 75 7.11 6.44 -14.28
N PHE A 76 6.56 5.83 -13.26
CA PHE A 76 5.95 4.51 -13.34
C PHE A 76 4.48 4.58 -12.97
N GLU A 77 3.75 3.56 -13.38
CA GLU A 77 2.32 3.48 -13.10
C GLU A 77 2.08 3.37 -11.60
N PRO A 78 1.15 4.16 -11.04
CA PRO A 78 0.78 4.01 -9.63
C PRO A 78 0.20 2.62 -9.37
N TRP A 79 0.39 2.14 -8.15
CA TRP A 79 -0.20 0.87 -7.71
C TRP A 79 -1.22 1.17 -6.64
N HIS A 80 -2.30 0.39 -6.60
CA HIS A 80 -3.31 0.55 -5.56
C HIS A 80 -4.01 -0.78 -5.28
N GLY A 81 -4.51 -0.92 -4.09
CA GLY A 81 -5.25 -2.11 -3.73
C GLY A 81 -5.67 -2.12 -2.27
N PRO A 82 -6.49 -3.10 -1.90
CA PRO A 82 -6.94 -3.23 -0.52
C PRO A 82 -5.82 -3.74 0.37
N VAL A 83 -5.80 -3.24 1.59
CA VAL A 83 -4.73 -3.53 2.55
C VAL A 83 -5.32 -3.61 3.95
N THR A 84 -4.69 -4.41 4.80
CA THR A 84 -4.87 -4.29 6.23
C THR A 84 -3.59 -3.75 6.82
N ALA A 85 -3.72 -2.85 7.78
CA ALA A 85 -2.56 -2.19 8.38
C ALA A 85 -2.59 -2.39 9.88
N LYS A 86 -1.41 -2.54 10.46
CA LYS A 86 -1.27 -2.81 11.87
C LYS A 86 0.02 -2.20 12.40
N LEU A 87 -0.05 -1.62 13.58
CA LEU A 87 1.16 -1.15 14.23
C LEU A 87 2.04 -2.34 14.61
N ILE A 88 3.33 -2.20 14.39
CA ILE A 88 4.27 -3.24 14.74
C ILE A 88 4.51 -3.21 16.25
N SER A 89 4.67 -4.39 16.85
CA SER A 89 4.94 -4.52 18.25
C SER A 89 6.12 -3.66 18.70
N PRO A 90 6.05 -3.03 19.88
CA PRO A 90 7.18 -2.23 20.38
C PRO A 90 8.49 -2.99 20.48
N ASP A 91 8.45 -4.30 20.63
CA ASP A 91 9.67 -5.13 20.65
C ASP A 91 10.40 -5.08 19.32
N LEU A 92 9.67 -4.96 18.22
CA LEU A 92 10.23 -4.94 16.88
C LEU A 92 10.31 -3.52 16.31
N ASP A 93 9.59 -2.59 16.89
CA ASP A 93 9.54 -1.20 16.47
C ASP A 93 9.55 -0.28 17.70
N PRO A 94 10.68 -0.24 18.42
CA PRO A 94 10.72 0.48 19.71
C PRO A 94 10.51 1.99 19.58
N TYR A 95 10.74 2.54 18.40
CA TYR A 95 10.57 3.98 18.20
C TYR A 95 9.22 4.34 17.60
N GLY A 96 8.36 3.36 17.35
CA GLY A 96 7.04 3.62 16.79
C GLY A 96 7.08 4.30 15.43
N ARG A 97 7.86 3.76 14.50
CA ARG A 97 8.08 4.37 13.20
C ARG A 97 7.58 3.56 12.01
N ARG A 98 7.07 2.35 12.26
CA ARG A 98 6.67 1.46 11.18
C ARG A 98 5.26 0.96 11.36
N ILE A 99 4.59 0.77 10.22
CA ILE A 99 3.26 0.19 10.15
C ILE A 99 3.37 -1.03 9.25
N ALA A 100 2.91 -2.17 9.73
CA ALA A 100 2.90 -3.39 8.92
C ALA A 100 1.74 -3.35 7.94
N LEU A 101 2.01 -3.75 6.71
CA LEU A 101 1.02 -3.81 5.64
C LEU A 101 0.86 -5.24 5.18
N THR A 102 -0.38 -5.70 5.11
CA THR A 102 -0.70 -7.03 4.63
C THR A 102 -1.72 -6.92 3.51
N SER A 103 -1.49 -7.68 2.46
CA SER A 103 -2.41 -7.71 1.33
C SER A 103 -3.80 -8.17 1.78
N ALA A 104 -4.81 -7.41 1.40
CA ALA A 104 -6.21 -7.81 1.53
C ALA A 104 -6.79 -8.09 0.15
N GLY A 105 -5.96 -8.03 -0.86
CA GLY A 105 -6.31 -8.27 -2.25
C GLY A 105 -5.14 -7.85 -3.13
N PRO A 106 -5.27 -8.00 -4.44
CA PRO A 106 -4.16 -7.69 -5.34
C PRO A 106 -3.85 -6.20 -5.40
N LEU A 107 -2.58 -5.87 -5.61
CA LEU A 107 -2.16 -4.53 -6.00
C LEU A 107 -2.28 -4.42 -7.51
N ILE A 108 -3.07 -3.49 -7.95
CA ILE A 108 -3.31 -3.26 -9.37
C ILE A 108 -2.48 -2.07 -9.79
N ARG A 109 -1.77 -2.21 -10.90
CA ARG A 109 -1.00 -1.10 -11.46
C ARG A 109 -1.93 -0.24 -12.28
N PHE A 110 -1.93 1.03 -11.94
CA PHE A 110 -2.79 2.00 -12.56
C PHE A 110 -2.11 2.51 -13.82
N ARG A 111 -2.53 2.02 -14.96
CA ARG A 111 -1.98 2.51 -16.21
C ARG A 111 -2.78 3.72 -16.66
N GLN A 112 -2.07 4.80 -16.96
CA GLN A 112 -2.71 6.06 -17.29
C GLN A 112 -3.70 5.90 -18.46
N GLY A 113 -4.94 6.27 -18.21
CA GLY A 113 -5.98 6.24 -19.22
C GLY A 113 -6.56 4.87 -19.49
N VAL A 114 -5.97 3.82 -18.94
CA VAL A 114 -6.44 2.46 -19.22
C VAL A 114 -7.49 2.05 -18.22
N GLU A 115 -7.23 2.25 -16.95
CA GLU A 115 -8.18 1.82 -15.93
C GLU A 115 -9.49 2.59 -16.02
N GLU A 116 -9.42 3.88 -16.29
CA GLU A 116 -10.63 4.66 -16.45
C GLU A 116 -11.47 4.20 -17.63
N LYS A 117 -10.82 3.69 -18.66
CA LYS A 117 -11.53 3.22 -19.83
C LYS A 117 -12.13 1.85 -19.65
N THR A 118 -11.50 1.03 -18.83
CA THR A 118 -11.93 -0.35 -18.68
C THR A 118 -13.38 -0.49 -18.26
N PRO A 119 -13.85 0.18 -17.21
CA PRO A 119 -15.25 0.05 -16.84
C PRO A 119 -16.19 0.58 -17.91
N ALA A 120 -15.79 1.61 -18.60
CA ALA A 120 -16.62 2.21 -19.64
C ALA A 120 -16.62 1.35 -20.89
N GLY A 121 -15.50 0.76 -21.18
CA GLY A 121 -15.38 -0.09 -22.34
C GLY A 121 -15.84 -1.50 -22.10
N ALA A 122 -16.01 -1.81 -20.86
CA ALA A 122 -16.42 -3.15 -20.50
C ALA A 122 -17.87 -3.37 -20.92
#